data_8adb92dbd4afbed6206790114a7c7edc
#
_entry.id   8adb92dbd4afbed6206790114a7c7edc
#
_cell.length_a   1.000
_cell.length_b   1.000
_cell.length_c   1.000
_cell.angle_alpha   90.00
_cell.angle_beta   90.00
_cell.angle_gamma   90.00
#
_symmetry.space_group_name_H-M   'P 1'
#
loop_
_entity.id
_entity.type
_entity.pdbx_description
1 polymer ?
#
loop_
_entity_poly.entity_id
_entity_poly.type
_entity_poly.pdbx_seq_one_letter_code
_entity_poly.pdbx_strand_id
1 'polypeptide(L)'
;DAVFVIVVLGLSLGLLLLPSQFKKQSPSRTIQARARVLSVDNTQIQQFGLVRQGEQYAEVEITSGRFDGRTLPAENLLMGRMDIDKVFAPGDLALVGIDLTADRGKIVSVNLIDHYRIHWELILFGLFCVLLISFAGWTGVKALVSFVFTAMVIWKILLPLVLNGWNPVFVALAIVSILTAAIVFLVGGLEKKGLIAFLGAVAGIG
;
A
#
# COMPACT_ATOMS: atom_id res chain seq x y z
N ASP A 1 -23.93 3.43 -19.68
CA ASP A 1 -22.51 3.56 -19.30
C ASP A 1 -22.30 4.43 -18.05
N ALA A 2 -22.86 5.66 -18.00
CA ALA A 2 -22.70 6.55 -16.83
C ALA A 2 -23.34 5.97 -15.56
N VAL A 3 -24.48 5.30 -15.66
CA VAL A 3 -25.14 4.66 -14.53
C VAL A 3 -24.26 3.59 -13.88
N PHE A 4 -23.57 2.80 -14.69
CA PHE A 4 -22.67 1.75 -14.17
C PHE A 4 -21.43 2.35 -13.46
N VAL A 5 -20.89 3.45 -13.98
CA VAL A 5 -19.81 4.21 -13.31
C VAL A 5 -20.29 4.72 -11.94
N ILE A 6 -21.51 5.28 -11.88
CA ILE A 6 -22.10 5.76 -10.61
C ILE A 6 -22.31 4.61 -9.62
N VAL A 7 -22.77 3.44 -10.08
CA VAL A 7 -22.94 2.26 -9.22
C VAL A 7 -21.60 1.79 -8.65
N VAL A 8 -20.55 1.67 -9.49
CA VAL A 8 -19.22 1.24 -9.05
C VAL A 8 -18.60 2.27 -8.12
N LEU A 9 -18.78 3.57 -8.37
CA LEU A 9 -18.35 4.62 -7.44
C LEU A 9 -19.10 4.56 -6.10
N GLY A 10 -20.41 4.32 -6.13
CA GLY A 10 -21.23 4.12 -4.93
C GLY A 10 -20.77 2.90 -4.11
N LEU A 11 -20.47 1.79 -4.78
CA LEU A 11 -19.92 0.60 -4.13
C LEU A 11 -18.53 0.87 -3.54
N SER A 12 -17.66 1.59 -4.26
CA SER A 12 -16.34 1.99 -3.77
C SER A 12 -16.46 2.86 -2.52
N LEU A 13 -17.37 3.85 -2.54
CA LEU A 13 -17.63 4.70 -1.38
C LEU A 13 -18.21 3.91 -0.21
N GLY A 14 -19.13 3.00 -0.48
CA GLY A 14 -19.68 2.07 0.53
C GLY A 14 -18.59 1.21 1.17
N LEU A 15 -17.68 0.65 0.38
CA LEU A 15 -16.52 -0.09 0.88
C LEU A 15 -15.57 0.77 1.72
N LEU A 16 -15.41 2.05 1.36
CA LEU A 16 -14.58 2.98 2.12
C LEU A 16 -15.15 3.24 3.52
N LEU A 17 -16.48 3.33 3.63
CA LEU A 17 -17.18 3.57 4.90
C LEU A 17 -17.22 2.33 5.81
N LEU A 18 -17.00 1.12 5.27
CA LEU A 18 -16.91 -0.08 6.09
C LEU A 18 -15.69 0.00 7.02
N PRO A 19 -15.86 -0.28 8.33
CA PRO A 19 -14.74 -0.35 9.26
C PRO A 19 -13.78 -1.43 8.79
N SER A 20 -12.47 -1.14 8.84
CA SER A 20 -11.45 -2.14 8.51
C SER A 20 -11.50 -3.28 9.53
N GLN A 21 -11.84 -4.47 9.06
CA GLN A 21 -11.98 -5.68 9.89
C GLN A 21 -10.64 -6.35 10.21
N PHE A 22 -9.56 -5.58 10.27
CA PHE A 22 -8.28 -6.13 10.71
C PHE A 22 -8.36 -6.46 12.19
N LYS A 23 -8.31 -7.76 12.50
CA LYS A 23 -8.20 -8.22 13.87
C LYS A 23 -6.88 -7.72 14.44
N LYS A 24 -6.92 -6.85 15.44
CA LYS A 24 -5.73 -6.35 16.14
C LYS A 24 -5.02 -7.52 16.82
N GLN A 25 -4.02 -8.08 16.19
CA GLN A 25 -3.30 -9.27 16.65
C GLN A 25 -1.92 -8.95 17.20
N SER A 26 -1.69 -7.80 17.84
CA SER A 26 -0.37 -7.56 18.44
C SER A 26 -0.47 -6.89 19.80
N PRO A 27 0.23 -7.41 20.81
CA PRO A 27 0.45 -6.73 22.09
C PRO A 27 1.35 -5.49 21.94
N SER A 28 2.14 -5.38 20.88
CA SER A 28 2.94 -4.20 20.57
C SER A 28 2.16 -3.27 19.63
N ARG A 29 2.00 -2.02 20.05
CA ARG A 29 1.35 -0.99 19.26
C ARG A 29 2.42 -0.22 18.49
N THR A 30 2.64 -0.58 17.22
CA THR A 30 3.50 0.19 16.32
C THR A 30 2.76 1.43 15.85
N ILE A 31 3.37 2.59 16.05
CA ILE A 31 2.89 3.89 15.55
C ILE A 31 3.84 4.33 14.46
N GLN A 32 3.30 4.67 13.29
CA GLN A 32 4.08 5.27 12.22
C GLN A 32 4.18 6.78 12.41
N ALA A 33 5.37 7.32 12.20
CA ALA A 33 5.66 8.74 12.25
C ALA A 33 6.64 9.15 11.14
N ARG A 34 6.67 10.44 10.83
CA ARG A 34 7.71 11.01 9.98
C ARG A 34 8.88 11.39 10.86
N ALA A 35 10.09 11.17 10.36
CA ALA A 35 11.30 11.55 11.05
C ALA A 35 12.32 12.11 10.05
N ARG A 36 13.22 12.94 10.55
CA ARG A 36 14.40 13.40 9.82
C ARG A 36 15.61 12.66 10.36
N VAL A 37 16.42 12.11 9.50
CA VAL A 37 17.68 11.45 9.86
C VAL A 37 18.71 12.53 10.16
N LEU A 38 19.26 12.50 11.38
CA LEU A 38 20.29 13.45 11.82
C LEU A 38 21.69 12.92 11.56
N SER A 39 21.93 11.67 11.95
CA SER A 39 23.21 10.99 11.78
C SER A 39 22.97 9.52 11.46
N VAL A 40 23.96 8.87 10.83
CA VAL A 40 23.95 7.43 10.51
C VAL A 40 25.28 6.80 10.85
N ASP A 41 25.23 5.58 11.34
CA ASP A 41 26.38 4.71 11.53
C ASP A 41 26.23 3.49 10.60
N ASN A 42 27.15 3.37 9.65
CA ASN A 42 27.19 2.31 8.64
C ASN A 42 28.28 1.26 8.92
N THR A 43 28.89 1.27 10.11
CA THR A 43 30.04 0.40 10.43
C THR A 43 29.70 -1.08 10.39
N GLN A 44 28.44 -1.45 10.60
CA GLN A 44 27.95 -2.81 10.56
C GLN A 44 27.38 -3.24 9.20
N ILE A 45 27.41 -2.34 8.20
CA ILE A 45 26.98 -2.69 6.85
C ILE A 45 28.14 -3.37 6.11
N GLN A 46 27.89 -4.58 5.65
CA GLN A 46 28.78 -5.31 4.76
C GLN A 46 28.29 -5.17 3.32
N GLN A 47 29.21 -4.88 2.40
CA GLN A 47 28.89 -4.75 0.99
C GLN A 47 29.52 -5.89 0.19
N PHE A 48 28.69 -6.66 -0.49
CA PHE A 48 29.09 -7.73 -1.39
C PHE A 48 28.67 -7.37 -2.82
N GLY A 49 29.54 -6.75 -3.58
CA GLY A 49 29.22 -6.23 -4.90
C GLY A 49 28.17 -5.12 -4.81
N LEU A 50 26.99 -5.33 -5.39
CA LEU A 50 25.85 -4.37 -5.35
C LEU A 50 24.93 -4.59 -4.15
N VAL A 51 25.09 -5.70 -3.42
CA VAL A 51 24.23 -6.07 -2.30
C VAL A 51 24.83 -5.53 -0.99
N ARG A 52 23.99 -4.91 -0.17
CA ARG A 52 24.35 -4.44 1.17
C ARG A 52 23.56 -5.24 2.19
N GLN A 53 24.23 -5.70 3.24
CA GLN A 53 23.63 -6.50 4.29
C GLN A 53 24.20 -6.07 5.65
N GLY A 54 23.37 -6.15 6.70
CA GLY A 54 23.76 -5.77 8.06
C GLY A 54 22.85 -4.72 8.66
N GLU A 55 23.27 -4.11 9.73
CA GLU A 55 22.50 -3.13 10.48
C GLU A 55 23.03 -1.70 10.26
N GLN A 56 22.13 -0.79 9.95
CA GLN A 56 22.41 0.64 9.94
C GLN A 56 21.75 1.27 11.16
N TYR A 57 22.55 1.91 11.99
CA TYR A 57 22.04 2.69 13.12
C TYR A 57 21.93 4.16 12.71
N ALA A 58 20.89 4.82 13.19
CA ALA A 58 20.66 6.23 12.91
C ALA A 58 20.11 6.96 14.14
N GLU A 59 20.42 8.25 14.26
CA GLU A 59 19.66 9.14 15.12
C GLU A 59 18.63 9.89 14.29
N VAL A 60 17.38 9.86 14.72
CA VAL A 60 16.27 10.46 14.00
C VAL A 60 15.51 11.45 14.89
N GLU A 61 15.17 12.61 14.35
CA GLU A 61 14.25 13.56 14.95
C GLU A 61 12.85 13.31 14.42
N ILE A 62 11.91 12.98 15.30
CA ILE A 62 10.52 12.77 14.93
C ILE A 62 9.90 14.12 14.55
N THR A 63 9.29 14.20 13.36
CA THR A 63 8.70 15.43 12.81
C THR A 63 7.18 15.36 12.69
N SER A 64 6.54 14.35 13.30
CA SER A 64 5.08 14.26 13.30
C SER A 64 4.56 13.35 14.40
N GLY A 65 3.32 13.62 14.85
CA GLY A 65 2.60 12.73 15.76
C GLY A 65 2.92 12.97 17.23
N ARG A 66 2.68 11.93 18.07
CA ARG A 66 2.76 12.03 19.55
C ARG A 66 4.16 12.35 20.08
N PHE A 67 5.21 12.03 19.33
CA PHE A 67 6.61 12.14 19.71
C PHE A 67 7.34 13.25 18.97
N ASP A 68 6.61 14.17 18.36
CA ASP A 68 7.16 15.31 17.61
C ASP A 68 8.23 16.07 18.39
N GLY A 69 9.33 16.41 17.74
CA GLY A 69 10.49 17.10 18.33
C GLY A 69 11.42 16.21 19.17
N ARG A 70 11.18 14.91 19.29
CA ARG A 70 12.07 14.00 20.02
C ARG A 70 13.13 13.41 19.11
N THR A 71 14.37 13.40 19.59
CA THR A 71 15.46 12.64 18.97
C THR A 71 15.51 11.24 19.59
N LEU A 72 15.51 10.22 18.73
CA LEU A 72 15.48 8.82 19.13
C LEU A 72 16.49 8.02 18.31
N PRO A 73 17.14 7.00 18.92
CA PRO A 73 17.91 6.02 18.15
C PRO A 73 16.95 5.15 17.33
N ALA A 74 17.33 4.90 16.08
CA ALA A 74 16.57 4.09 15.14
C ALA A 74 17.48 3.06 14.46
N GLU A 75 16.90 1.93 14.10
CA GLU A 75 17.58 0.82 13.46
C GLU A 75 16.99 0.57 12.06
N ASN A 76 17.85 0.15 11.14
CA ASN A 76 17.49 -0.24 9.79
C ASN A 76 18.22 -1.54 9.44
N LEU A 77 17.46 -2.63 9.30
CA LEU A 77 18.01 -3.94 8.97
C LEU A 77 18.03 -4.12 7.45
N LEU A 78 19.23 -4.26 6.89
CA LEU A 78 19.46 -4.58 5.47
C LEU A 78 19.60 -6.10 5.31
N MET A 79 18.70 -6.71 4.55
CA MET A 79 18.64 -8.16 4.35
C MET A 79 19.37 -8.64 3.09
N GLY A 80 20.01 -7.74 2.35
CA GLY A 80 20.63 -8.04 1.05
C GLY A 80 19.63 -8.05 -0.10
N ARG A 81 18.48 -7.45 0.07
CA ARG A 81 17.41 -7.38 -0.93
C ARG A 81 17.35 -6.00 -1.56
N MET A 82 17.89 -5.87 -2.76
CA MET A 82 17.97 -4.60 -3.49
C MET A 82 16.60 -3.97 -3.80
N ASP A 83 15.54 -4.76 -3.82
CA ASP A 83 14.15 -4.33 -4.08
C ASP A 83 13.47 -3.71 -2.85
N ILE A 84 13.92 -4.07 -1.65
CA ILE A 84 13.31 -3.64 -0.38
C ILE A 84 14.25 -2.77 0.44
N ASP A 85 15.55 -3.15 0.50
CA ASP A 85 16.50 -2.50 1.38
C ASP A 85 16.73 -1.05 0.99
N LYS A 86 16.60 -0.16 1.96
CA LYS A 86 16.81 1.28 1.82
C LYS A 86 17.97 1.68 2.71
N VAL A 87 18.91 2.42 2.19
CA VAL A 87 20.02 3.01 2.97
C VAL A 87 19.72 4.48 3.16
N PHE A 88 19.76 4.94 4.40
CA PHE A 88 19.48 6.32 4.76
C PHE A 88 20.78 7.14 4.89
N ALA A 89 20.65 8.41 4.60
CA ALA A 89 21.72 9.41 4.77
C ALA A 89 21.25 10.55 5.69
N PRO A 90 22.18 11.28 6.34
CA PRO A 90 21.83 12.45 7.11
C PRO A 90 21.07 13.47 6.26
N GLY A 91 19.96 13.99 6.80
CA GLY A 91 19.05 14.92 6.12
C GLY A 91 17.84 14.27 5.44
N ASP A 92 17.83 12.95 5.26
CA ASP A 92 16.71 12.24 4.66
C ASP A 92 15.45 12.35 5.52
N LEU A 93 14.30 12.45 4.85
CA LEU A 93 13.00 12.29 5.48
C LEU A 93 12.60 10.82 5.41
N ALA A 94 12.41 10.21 6.55
CA ALA A 94 12.07 8.80 6.69
C ALA A 94 10.68 8.61 7.30
N LEU A 95 10.03 7.51 6.91
CA LEU A 95 8.92 6.93 7.64
C LEU A 95 9.48 5.96 8.66
N VAL A 96 9.15 6.17 9.94
CA VAL A 96 9.61 5.32 11.03
C VAL A 96 8.44 4.60 11.69
N GLY A 97 8.68 3.36 12.12
CA GLY A 97 7.80 2.60 12.99
C GLY A 97 8.30 2.67 14.43
N ILE A 98 7.50 3.21 15.31
CA ILE A 98 7.79 3.32 16.75
C ILE A 98 7.00 2.24 17.47
N ASP A 99 7.69 1.25 18.01
CA ASP A 99 7.09 0.17 18.77
C ASP A 99 6.93 0.57 20.24
N LEU A 100 5.72 0.42 20.74
CA LEU A 100 5.36 0.80 22.10
C LEU A 100 5.00 -0.44 22.94
N THR A 101 5.41 -0.44 24.22
CA THR A 101 4.97 -1.43 25.19
C THR A 101 3.46 -1.31 25.44
N ALA A 102 2.77 -2.46 25.57
CA ALA A 102 1.33 -2.55 25.77
C ALA A 102 0.87 -1.81 27.05
N ASP A 103 1.61 -1.90 28.16
CA ASP A 103 1.17 -1.44 29.46
C ASP A 103 1.38 0.06 29.74
N ARG A 104 2.33 0.73 29.11
CA ARG A 104 2.68 2.12 29.45
C ARG A 104 2.95 3.03 28.27
N GLY A 105 2.85 2.55 27.03
CA GLY A 105 3.18 3.34 25.83
C GLY A 105 4.63 3.84 25.80
N LYS A 106 5.55 3.14 26.47
CA LYS A 106 6.98 3.40 26.39
C LYS A 106 7.53 2.92 25.04
N ILE A 107 8.47 3.66 24.48
CA ILE A 107 9.16 3.29 23.25
C ILE A 107 10.05 2.10 23.54
N VAL A 108 9.89 1.05 22.74
CA VAL A 108 10.72 -0.17 22.79
C VAL A 108 11.81 -0.09 21.74
N SER A 109 11.42 0.21 20.49
CA SER A 109 12.31 0.34 19.35
C SER A 109 11.77 1.33 18.34
N VAL A 110 12.65 1.88 17.52
CA VAL A 110 12.30 2.71 16.37
C VAL A 110 12.96 2.11 15.14
N ASN A 111 12.16 1.73 14.16
CA ASN A 111 12.62 1.11 12.94
C ASN A 111 12.42 2.05 11.76
N LEU A 112 13.45 2.24 10.95
CA LEU A 112 13.36 2.95 9.67
C LEU A 112 12.64 2.03 8.66
N ILE A 113 11.58 2.52 8.02
CA ILE A 113 10.75 1.71 7.12
C ILE A 113 11.04 2.08 5.67
N ASP A 114 10.89 3.34 5.31
CA ASP A 114 11.09 3.83 3.93
C ASP A 114 11.39 5.33 3.93
N HIS A 115 11.86 5.83 2.80
CA HIS A 115 11.97 7.28 2.57
C HIS A 115 10.55 7.89 2.46
N TYR A 116 10.32 8.98 3.15
CA TYR A 116 9.04 9.68 3.09
C TYR A 116 8.90 10.49 1.81
N ARG A 117 8.28 9.92 0.76
CA ARG A 117 8.17 10.49 -0.59
C ARG A 117 6.75 10.65 -1.09
N ILE A 118 5.77 10.62 -0.19
CA ILE A 118 4.34 10.59 -0.55
C ILE A 118 3.92 11.76 -1.46
N HIS A 119 4.57 12.91 -1.33
CA HIS A 119 4.29 14.07 -2.19
C HIS A 119 4.60 13.77 -3.66
N TRP A 120 5.76 13.16 -3.93
CA TRP A 120 6.16 12.80 -5.30
C TRP A 120 5.28 11.69 -5.86
N GLU A 121 4.89 10.74 -5.04
CA GLU A 121 3.97 9.65 -5.44
C GLU A 121 2.59 10.21 -5.82
N LEU A 122 2.06 11.16 -5.04
CA LEU A 122 0.78 11.81 -5.34
C LEU A 122 0.86 12.68 -6.60
N ILE A 123 1.97 13.40 -6.82
CA ILE A 123 2.18 14.21 -8.03
C ILE A 123 2.23 13.29 -9.27
N LEU A 124 2.99 12.20 -9.20
CA LEU A 124 3.10 11.24 -10.29
C LEU A 124 1.76 10.56 -10.58
N PHE A 125 1.02 10.18 -9.53
CA PHE A 125 -0.31 9.61 -9.68
C PHE A 125 -1.29 10.63 -10.29
N GLY A 126 -1.26 11.88 -9.87
CA GLY A 126 -2.06 12.97 -10.46
C GLY A 126 -1.72 13.18 -11.94
N LEU A 127 -0.43 13.21 -12.28
CA LEU A 127 0.02 13.31 -13.66
C LEU A 127 -0.47 12.12 -14.50
N PHE A 128 -0.36 10.91 -13.98
CA PHE A 128 -0.88 9.70 -14.62
C PHE A 128 -2.39 9.81 -14.89
N CYS A 129 -3.19 10.27 -13.91
CA CYS A 129 -4.62 10.47 -14.08
C CYS A 129 -4.93 11.49 -15.18
N VAL A 130 -4.22 12.62 -15.22
CA VAL A 130 -4.39 13.66 -16.25
C VAL A 130 -4.05 13.11 -17.64
N LEU A 131 -2.93 12.40 -17.79
CA LEU A 131 -2.53 11.78 -19.04
C LEU A 131 -3.57 10.75 -19.51
N LEU A 132 -4.03 9.89 -18.60
CA LEU A 132 -5.01 8.86 -18.95
C LEU A 132 -6.33 9.46 -19.43
N ILE A 133 -6.82 10.51 -18.76
CA ILE A 133 -8.05 11.20 -19.16
C ILE A 133 -7.83 11.96 -20.50
N SER A 134 -6.69 12.61 -20.68
CA SER A 134 -6.39 13.38 -21.87
C SER A 134 -6.32 12.51 -23.13
N PHE A 135 -5.71 11.32 -23.04
CA PHE A 135 -5.55 10.41 -24.18
C PHE A 135 -6.77 9.50 -24.38
N ALA A 136 -7.36 8.97 -23.33
CA ALA A 136 -8.44 7.99 -23.42
C ALA A 136 -9.83 8.58 -23.15
N GLY A 137 -9.94 9.85 -22.80
CA GLY A 137 -11.21 10.53 -22.57
C GLY A 137 -12.10 9.81 -21.54
N TRP A 138 -13.36 9.58 -21.88
CA TRP A 138 -14.33 8.91 -21.01
C TRP A 138 -13.92 7.47 -20.63
N THR A 139 -13.25 6.76 -21.55
CA THR A 139 -12.73 5.41 -21.27
C THR A 139 -11.64 5.45 -20.21
N GLY A 140 -10.81 6.51 -20.20
CA GLY A 140 -9.81 6.75 -19.16
C GLY A 140 -10.44 6.96 -17.78
N VAL A 141 -11.55 7.69 -17.70
CA VAL A 141 -12.31 7.85 -16.44
C VAL A 141 -12.82 6.49 -15.94
N LYS A 142 -13.40 5.66 -16.82
CA LYS A 142 -13.87 4.33 -16.47
C LYS A 142 -12.72 3.44 -15.96
N ALA A 143 -11.54 3.53 -16.58
CA ALA A 143 -10.35 2.79 -16.16
C ALA A 143 -9.86 3.21 -14.77
N LEU A 144 -9.85 4.52 -14.47
CA LEU A 144 -9.50 5.03 -13.13
C LEU A 144 -10.50 4.56 -12.08
N VAL A 145 -11.79 4.61 -12.37
CA VAL A 145 -12.83 4.12 -11.46
C VAL A 145 -12.66 2.63 -11.17
N SER A 146 -12.39 1.81 -12.20
CA SER A 146 -12.13 0.38 -12.00
C SER A 146 -10.86 0.11 -11.21
N PHE A 147 -9.82 0.92 -11.40
CA PHE A 147 -8.58 0.83 -10.61
C PHE A 147 -8.82 1.11 -9.12
N VAL A 148 -9.52 2.21 -8.81
CA VAL A 148 -9.86 2.56 -7.42
C VAL A 148 -10.76 1.48 -6.80
N PHE A 149 -11.75 0.98 -7.53
CA PHE A 149 -12.63 -0.10 -7.08
C PHE A 149 -11.83 -1.36 -6.76
N THR A 150 -10.91 -1.75 -7.65
CA THR A 150 -10.03 -2.91 -7.45
C THR A 150 -9.18 -2.77 -6.19
N ALA A 151 -8.55 -1.61 -5.99
CA ALA A 151 -7.75 -1.33 -4.80
C ALA A 151 -8.59 -1.43 -3.52
N MET A 152 -9.83 -0.91 -3.54
CA MET A 152 -10.75 -0.98 -2.39
C MET A 152 -11.18 -2.42 -2.08
N VAL A 153 -11.50 -3.22 -3.11
CA VAL A 153 -11.89 -4.62 -2.93
C VAL A 153 -10.73 -5.43 -2.36
N ILE A 154 -9.52 -5.25 -2.87
CA ILE A 154 -8.33 -5.93 -2.34
C ILE A 154 -8.12 -5.54 -0.87
N TRP A 155 -8.13 -4.24 -0.57
CA TRP A 155 -7.84 -3.74 0.78
C TRP A 155 -8.91 -4.09 1.81
N LYS A 156 -10.20 -3.97 1.44
CA LYS A 156 -11.33 -4.10 2.38
C LYS A 156 -11.95 -5.50 2.43
N ILE A 157 -11.74 -6.31 1.40
CA ILE A 157 -12.36 -7.62 1.29
C ILE A 157 -11.29 -8.72 1.24
N LEU A 158 -10.37 -8.70 0.25
CA LEU A 158 -9.41 -9.78 0.06
C LEU A 158 -8.50 -9.94 1.29
N LEU A 159 -7.82 -8.87 1.69
CA LEU A 159 -6.86 -8.92 2.80
C LEU A 159 -7.52 -9.36 4.12
N PRO A 160 -8.65 -8.78 4.57
CA PRO A 160 -9.29 -9.23 5.79
C PRO A 160 -9.77 -10.68 5.75
N LEU A 161 -10.31 -11.15 4.63
CA LEU A 161 -10.75 -12.54 4.51
C LEU A 161 -9.58 -13.53 4.64
N VAL A 162 -8.48 -13.26 3.94
CA VAL A 162 -7.27 -14.09 4.01
C VAL A 162 -6.67 -14.08 5.42
N LEU A 163 -6.58 -12.91 6.05
CA LEU A 163 -6.06 -12.76 7.41
C LEU A 163 -6.96 -13.41 8.48
N ASN A 164 -8.26 -13.54 8.21
CA ASN A 164 -9.20 -14.26 9.08
C ASN A 164 -9.15 -15.79 8.90
N GLY A 165 -8.21 -16.30 8.08
CA GLY A 165 -7.97 -17.74 7.91
C GLY A 165 -8.79 -18.42 6.83
N TRP A 166 -9.49 -17.67 5.97
CA TRP A 166 -10.14 -18.26 4.79
C TRP A 166 -9.09 -18.75 3.80
N ASN A 167 -9.41 -19.79 3.06
CA ASN A 167 -8.49 -20.35 2.08
C ASN A 167 -8.16 -19.28 1.00
N PRO A 168 -6.88 -18.84 0.91
CA PRO A 168 -6.49 -17.74 0.03
C PRO A 168 -6.80 -17.99 -1.45
N VAL A 169 -6.70 -19.25 -1.89
CA VAL A 169 -6.92 -19.64 -3.29
C VAL A 169 -8.37 -19.42 -3.69
N PHE A 170 -9.32 -19.95 -2.93
CA PHE A 170 -10.76 -19.79 -3.24
C PHE A 170 -11.21 -18.32 -3.13
N VAL A 171 -10.72 -17.60 -2.10
CA VAL A 171 -11.04 -16.18 -1.93
C VAL A 171 -10.48 -15.35 -3.09
N ALA A 172 -9.24 -15.61 -3.49
CA ALA A 172 -8.62 -14.90 -4.61
C ALA A 172 -9.36 -15.18 -5.92
N LEU A 173 -9.68 -16.45 -6.22
CA LEU A 173 -10.42 -16.83 -7.43
C LEU A 173 -11.78 -16.15 -7.51
N ALA A 174 -12.54 -16.16 -6.41
CA ALA A 174 -13.84 -15.50 -6.35
C ALA A 174 -13.74 -14.00 -6.57
N ILE A 175 -12.78 -13.32 -5.89
CA ILE A 175 -12.60 -11.88 -5.99
C ILE A 175 -12.09 -11.48 -7.38
N VAL A 176 -11.11 -12.21 -7.93
CA VAL A 176 -10.60 -11.93 -9.29
C VAL A 176 -11.72 -12.10 -10.31
N SER A 177 -12.58 -13.12 -10.19
CA SER A 177 -13.74 -13.28 -11.09
C SER A 177 -14.71 -12.10 -11.00
N ILE A 178 -15.03 -11.62 -9.79
CA ILE A 178 -15.90 -10.47 -9.58
C ILE A 178 -15.26 -9.19 -10.14
N LEU A 179 -13.97 -8.97 -9.88
CA LEU A 179 -13.23 -7.81 -10.40
C LEU A 179 -13.16 -7.83 -11.92
N THR A 180 -12.89 -9.01 -12.52
CA THR A 180 -12.88 -9.17 -13.97
C THR A 180 -14.25 -8.84 -14.58
N ALA A 181 -15.33 -9.31 -13.98
CA ALA A 181 -16.67 -8.91 -14.39
C ALA A 181 -16.87 -7.40 -14.32
N ALA A 182 -16.55 -6.79 -13.17
CA ALA A 182 -16.70 -5.36 -12.97
C ALA A 182 -15.90 -4.54 -14.01
N ILE A 183 -14.65 -4.91 -14.26
CA ILE A 183 -13.76 -4.20 -15.21
C ILE A 183 -14.26 -4.37 -16.64
N VAL A 184 -14.56 -5.60 -17.06
CA VAL A 184 -15.02 -5.90 -18.43
C VAL A 184 -16.32 -5.16 -18.74
N PHE A 185 -17.29 -5.19 -17.81
CA PHE A 185 -18.56 -4.51 -18.02
C PHE A 185 -18.47 -2.99 -17.87
N LEU A 186 -17.55 -2.46 -17.03
CA LEU A 186 -17.34 -1.03 -16.89
C LEU A 186 -16.70 -0.42 -18.15
N VAL A 187 -15.66 -1.07 -18.67
CA VAL A 187 -14.89 -0.57 -19.81
C VAL A 187 -15.56 -0.95 -21.13
N GLY A 188 -15.93 -2.22 -21.28
CA GLY A 188 -16.49 -2.79 -22.51
C GLY A 188 -18.02 -2.59 -22.67
N GLY A 189 -18.71 -2.18 -21.59
CA GLY A 189 -20.18 -2.09 -21.60
C GLY A 189 -20.89 -3.43 -21.42
N LEU A 190 -22.23 -3.37 -21.18
CA LEU A 190 -23.11 -4.55 -21.03
C LEU A 190 -23.53 -5.11 -22.40
N GLU A 191 -22.60 -5.25 -23.31
CA GLU A 191 -22.84 -5.82 -24.64
C GLU A 191 -22.49 -7.31 -24.66
N LYS A 192 -23.01 -8.05 -25.71
CA LYS A 192 -22.69 -9.47 -25.95
C LYS A 192 -21.17 -9.73 -26.00
N LYS A 193 -20.40 -8.77 -26.55
CA LYS A 193 -18.94 -8.85 -26.62
C LYS A 193 -18.28 -8.87 -25.22
N GLY A 194 -18.78 -8.06 -24.29
CA GLY A 194 -18.32 -8.04 -22.91
C GLY A 194 -18.61 -9.36 -22.18
N LEU A 195 -19.80 -9.95 -22.40
CA LEU A 195 -20.16 -11.25 -21.82
C LEU A 195 -19.24 -12.38 -22.32
N ILE A 196 -18.94 -12.42 -23.63
CA ILE A 196 -18.04 -13.43 -24.19
C ILE A 196 -16.62 -13.24 -23.65
N ALA A 197 -16.14 -12.01 -23.55
CA ALA A 197 -14.82 -11.70 -22.99
C ALA A 197 -14.72 -12.11 -21.49
N PHE A 198 -15.79 -11.86 -20.72
CA PHE A 198 -15.86 -12.28 -19.32
C PHE A 198 -15.84 -13.82 -19.19
N LEU A 199 -16.67 -14.53 -19.94
CA LEU A 199 -16.71 -15.99 -19.91
C LEU A 199 -15.36 -16.61 -20.30
N GLY A 200 -14.70 -16.06 -21.32
CA GLY A 200 -13.35 -16.48 -21.73
C GLY A 200 -12.31 -16.23 -20.63
N ALA A 201 -12.36 -15.09 -19.97
CA ALA A 201 -11.46 -14.78 -18.87
C ALA A 201 -11.66 -15.70 -17.66
N VAL A 202 -12.91 -15.94 -17.26
CA VAL A 202 -13.23 -16.85 -16.13
C VAL A 202 -12.82 -18.28 -16.46
N ALA A 203 -13.04 -18.76 -17.69
CA ALA A 203 -12.62 -20.09 -18.11
C ALA A 203 -11.08 -20.26 -18.13
N GLY A 204 -10.34 -19.15 -18.27
CA GLY A 204 -8.86 -19.16 -18.20
C GLY A 204 -8.28 -19.04 -16.80
N ILE A 205 -9.09 -18.66 -15.81
CA ILE A 205 -8.69 -18.52 -14.39
C ILE A 205 -8.85 -19.86 -13.64
N GLY A 206 -9.79 -20.70 -14.03
CA GLY A 206 -10.09 -22.01 -13.43
C GLY A 206 -9.37 -23.13 -14.12
#